data_fb078a9adce3208f3e7a71e6cd61bb50
#
_entry.id   fb078a9adce3208f3e7a71e6cd61bb50
#
_cell.length_a   1.000
_cell.length_b   1.000
_cell.length_c   1.000
_cell.angle_alpha   90.00
_cell.angle_beta   90.00
_cell.angle_gamma   90.00
#
_symmetry.space_group_name_H-M   'P 1'
#
loop_
_entity.id
_entity.type
_entity.pdbx_description
1 polymer ?
#
loop_
_entity_poly.entity_id
_entity_poly.type
_entity_poly.pdbx_seq_one_letter_code
_entity_poly.pdbx_strand_id
1 'polypeptide(L)'
;MKEAILVVSFGTTFEDTREKNITAVLNRVAAAHPDCPVYEAWTSSMIMRALEKRGQHVDNVPEALEKMHADGVTDIKVLPTHLLYGDEYDKMRAFLDADAGKFSSITVAAPLLAGDEDLRAVLSAVAEGVETAEDEALVLMGHGTPHFCNTVYAAMDYHAKATGLKHVFVGTVEAFPDLEALMDAVRDSGYRRVVLTPLMLVAGDHANNDMASDEPDSWKTRFTEAGLPARAVIRGLGEYEKVLDLYQAHLDAIL
;
A
#
# COMPACT_ATOMS: atom_id res chain seq x y z
N MET A 1 -19.85 12.20 -23.42
CA MET A 1 -19.04 11.12 -22.88
C MET A 1 -19.43 10.94 -21.43
N LYS A 2 -19.55 9.73 -20.93
CA LYS A 2 -19.83 9.45 -19.51
C LYS A 2 -18.54 8.98 -18.86
N GLU A 3 -17.97 9.84 -18.02
CA GLU A 3 -16.74 9.56 -17.29
C GLU A 3 -17.06 8.83 -15.97
N ALA A 4 -16.17 7.96 -15.54
CA ALA A 4 -16.22 7.30 -14.24
C ALA A 4 -14.81 6.99 -13.72
N ILE A 5 -14.68 6.87 -12.40
CA ILE A 5 -13.44 6.51 -11.72
C ILE A 5 -13.53 5.04 -11.28
N LEU A 6 -12.47 4.27 -11.54
CA LEU A 6 -12.30 2.91 -11.05
C LEU A 6 -11.12 2.88 -10.07
N VAL A 7 -11.40 2.64 -8.79
CA VAL A 7 -10.37 2.44 -7.77
C VAL A 7 -10.06 0.95 -7.70
N VAL A 8 -8.80 0.59 -7.92
CA VAL A 8 -8.36 -0.81 -7.94
C VAL A 8 -7.40 -1.09 -6.80
N SER A 9 -7.75 -2.03 -5.93
CA SER A 9 -6.98 -2.43 -4.76
C SER A 9 -6.54 -3.89 -4.84
N PHE A 10 -5.51 -4.27 -4.08
CA PHE A 10 -5.18 -5.68 -3.86
C PHE A 10 -6.29 -6.39 -3.09
N GLY A 11 -6.84 -5.74 -2.07
CA GLY A 11 -7.87 -6.24 -1.19
C GLY A 11 -7.37 -6.69 0.18
N THR A 12 -8.29 -7.02 1.07
CA THR A 12 -8.03 -7.58 2.40
C THR A 12 -9.21 -8.41 2.89
N THR A 13 -8.95 -9.43 3.72
CA THR A 13 -10.01 -10.22 4.40
C THR A 13 -10.40 -9.64 5.76
N PHE A 14 -9.72 -8.59 6.23
CA PHE A 14 -9.95 -7.93 7.50
C PHE A 14 -10.88 -6.73 7.30
N GLU A 15 -12.09 -6.79 7.84
CA GLU A 15 -13.14 -5.78 7.61
C GLU A 15 -12.76 -4.40 8.16
N ASP A 16 -12.27 -4.34 9.40
CA ASP A 16 -11.82 -3.08 10.01
C ASP A 16 -10.68 -2.42 9.22
N THR A 17 -9.77 -3.23 8.69
CA THR A 17 -8.64 -2.76 7.88
C THR A 17 -9.11 -2.28 6.51
N ARG A 18 -10.10 -2.97 5.91
CA ARG A 18 -10.75 -2.50 4.67
C ARG A 18 -11.34 -1.11 4.87
N GLU A 19 -12.14 -0.94 5.93
CA GLU A 19 -12.83 0.32 6.21
C GLU A 19 -11.84 1.47 6.40
N LYS A 20 -10.81 1.26 7.21
CA LYS A 20 -9.82 2.29 7.55
C LYS A 20 -8.88 2.67 6.42
N ASN A 21 -8.71 1.81 5.42
CA ASN A 21 -7.70 1.99 4.38
C ASN A 21 -8.31 2.06 2.98
N ILE A 22 -8.93 0.99 2.49
CA ILE A 22 -9.48 0.93 1.12
C ILE A 22 -10.70 1.84 1.00
N THR A 23 -11.64 1.71 1.93
CA THR A 23 -12.85 2.55 1.96
C THR A 23 -12.50 4.03 2.18
N ALA A 24 -11.45 4.32 2.95
CA ALA A 24 -10.97 5.70 3.12
C ALA A 24 -10.51 6.33 1.80
N VAL A 25 -9.78 5.59 0.94
CA VAL A 25 -9.41 6.06 -0.40
C VAL A 25 -10.65 6.26 -1.26
N LEU A 26 -11.57 5.29 -1.28
CA LEU A 26 -12.83 5.40 -2.03
C LEU A 26 -13.64 6.65 -1.61
N ASN A 27 -13.78 6.87 -0.32
CA ASN A 27 -14.50 8.02 0.24
C ASN A 27 -13.82 9.35 -0.10
N ARG A 28 -12.48 9.41 -0.06
CA ARG A 28 -11.71 10.59 -0.46
C ARG A 28 -11.98 10.94 -1.93
N VAL A 29 -11.90 9.94 -2.82
CA VAL A 29 -12.16 10.10 -4.25
C VAL A 29 -13.61 10.53 -4.51
N ALA A 30 -14.59 9.85 -3.91
CA ALA A 30 -16.00 10.19 -4.07
C ALA A 30 -16.34 11.59 -3.57
N ALA A 31 -15.74 12.03 -2.46
CA ALA A 31 -15.94 13.37 -1.91
C ALA A 31 -15.31 14.46 -2.79
N ALA A 32 -14.16 14.18 -3.42
CA ALA A 32 -13.49 15.13 -4.34
C ALA A 32 -14.20 15.22 -5.69
N HIS A 33 -14.88 14.16 -6.14
CA HIS A 33 -15.52 14.07 -7.46
C HIS A 33 -16.99 13.64 -7.35
N PRO A 34 -17.87 14.47 -6.71
CA PRO A 34 -19.26 14.09 -6.42
C PRO A 34 -20.13 13.84 -7.66
N ASP A 35 -19.76 14.40 -8.81
CA ASP A 35 -20.47 14.23 -10.07
C ASP A 35 -19.96 13.05 -10.92
N CYS A 36 -18.88 12.36 -10.48
CA CYS A 36 -18.27 11.24 -11.19
C CYS A 36 -18.55 9.93 -10.44
N PRO A 37 -19.19 8.94 -11.07
CA PRO A 37 -19.39 7.62 -10.45
C PRO A 37 -18.07 6.96 -10.11
N VAL A 38 -17.98 6.40 -8.90
CA VAL A 38 -16.80 5.66 -8.42
C VAL A 38 -17.13 4.18 -8.32
N TYR A 39 -16.31 3.35 -8.95
CA TYR A 39 -16.38 1.89 -8.92
C TYR A 39 -15.17 1.35 -8.17
N GLU A 40 -15.34 0.19 -7.52
CA GLU A 40 -14.29 -0.54 -6.82
C GLU A 40 -14.01 -1.86 -7.54
N ALA A 41 -12.74 -2.25 -7.63
CA ALA A 41 -12.33 -3.59 -8.04
C ALA A 41 -11.10 -4.06 -7.27
N TRP A 42 -10.93 -5.39 -7.15
CA TRP A 42 -9.76 -5.99 -6.50
C TRP A 42 -8.99 -6.91 -7.45
N THR A 43 -7.68 -7.09 -7.15
CA THR A 43 -6.79 -7.93 -7.97
C THR A 43 -6.47 -9.27 -7.34
N SER A 44 -6.53 -9.41 -6.00
CA SER A 44 -6.19 -10.66 -5.31
C SER A 44 -7.31 -11.70 -5.39
N SER A 45 -7.16 -12.66 -6.31
CA SER A 45 -8.13 -13.77 -6.43
C SER A 45 -8.22 -14.62 -5.16
N MET A 46 -7.15 -14.72 -4.39
CA MET A 46 -7.15 -15.47 -3.12
C MET A 46 -8.04 -14.78 -2.08
N ILE A 47 -7.91 -13.47 -1.92
CA ILE A 47 -8.73 -12.68 -1.00
C ILE A 47 -10.18 -12.70 -1.41
N MET A 48 -10.50 -12.46 -2.68
CA MET A 48 -11.88 -12.49 -3.19
C MET A 48 -12.53 -13.84 -2.96
N ARG A 49 -11.83 -14.97 -3.22
CA ARG A 49 -12.34 -16.32 -2.92
C ARG A 49 -12.59 -16.55 -1.42
N ALA A 50 -11.75 -15.97 -0.56
CA ALA A 50 -11.95 -16.08 0.90
C ALA A 50 -13.20 -15.31 1.36
N LEU A 51 -13.44 -14.14 0.79
CA LEU A 51 -14.66 -13.34 1.05
C LEU A 51 -15.91 -14.01 0.49
N GLU A 52 -15.85 -14.56 -0.71
CA GLU A 52 -16.97 -15.30 -1.34
C GLU A 52 -17.46 -16.45 -0.46
N LYS A 53 -16.54 -17.21 0.18
CA LYS A 53 -16.88 -18.23 1.17
C LYS A 53 -17.62 -17.68 2.39
N ARG A 54 -17.51 -16.37 2.66
CA ARG A 54 -18.22 -15.67 3.74
C ARG A 54 -19.51 -14.99 3.25
N GLY A 55 -19.89 -15.19 1.97
CA GLY A 55 -21.04 -14.57 1.34
C GLY A 55 -20.82 -13.07 0.99
N GLN A 56 -19.57 -12.63 0.94
CA GLN A 56 -19.20 -11.27 0.57
C GLN A 56 -18.60 -11.27 -0.83
N HIS A 57 -19.16 -10.49 -1.74
CA HIS A 57 -18.66 -10.35 -3.10
C HIS A 57 -17.98 -8.98 -3.28
N VAL A 58 -16.84 -8.97 -3.94
CA VAL A 58 -16.18 -7.78 -4.45
C VAL A 58 -15.78 -8.04 -5.89
N ASP A 59 -16.06 -7.11 -6.77
CA ASP A 59 -15.76 -7.26 -8.19
C ASP A 59 -14.24 -7.37 -8.42
N ASN A 60 -13.86 -8.26 -9.32
CA ASN A 60 -12.55 -8.18 -9.95
C ASN A 60 -12.55 -7.12 -11.06
N VAL A 61 -11.37 -6.81 -11.63
CA VAL A 61 -11.26 -5.77 -12.67
C VAL A 61 -12.15 -6.03 -13.88
N PRO A 62 -12.19 -7.26 -14.49
CA PRO A 62 -13.12 -7.57 -15.57
C PRO A 62 -14.59 -7.37 -15.20
N GLU A 63 -15.04 -7.81 -14.02
CA GLU A 63 -16.43 -7.66 -13.56
C GLU A 63 -16.81 -6.17 -13.41
N ALA A 64 -15.92 -5.36 -12.84
CA ALA A 64 -16.14 -3.93 -12.73
C ALA A 64 -16.23 -3.26 -14.12
N LEU A 65 -15.36 -3.62 -15.06
CA LEU A 65 -15.39 -3.10 -16.44
C LEU A 65 -16.70 -3.49 -17.15
N GLU A 66 -17.20 -4.71 -16.98
CA GLU A 66 -18.49 -5.14 -17.53
C GLU A 66 -19.65 -4.30 -16.96
N LYS A 67 -19.66 -4.05 -15.66
CA LYS A 67 -20.67 -3.17 -15.02
C LYS A 67 -20.58 -1.74 -15.56
N MET A 68 -19.37 -1.18 -15.62
CA MET A 68 -19.16 0.18 -16.15
C MET A 68 -19.63 0.31 -17.60
N HIS A 69 -19.36 -0.71 -18.43
CA HIS A 69 -19.82 -0.73 -19.82
C HIS A 69 -21.36 -0.82 -19.90
N ALA A 70 -21.99 -1.68 -19.10
CA ALA A 70 -23.45 -1.80 -19.02
C ALA A 70 -24.11 -0.50 -18.54
N ASP A 71 -23.47 0.24 -17.65
CA ASP A 71 -23.90 1.56 -17.18
C ASP A 71 -23.67 2.69 -18.19
N GLY A 72 -23.08 2.36 -19.35
CA GLY A 72 -22.81 3.31 -20.45
C GLY A 72 -21.63 4.24 -20.20
N VAL A 73 -20.69 3.85 -19.34
CA VAL A 73 -19.42 4.56 -19.15
C VAL A 73 -18.60 4.46 -20.44
N THR A 74 -17.99 5.56 -20.85
CA THR A 74 -17.17 5.63 -22.08
C THR A 74 -15.73 6.04 -21.80
N ASP A 75 -15.48 6.70 -20.67
CA ASP A 75 -14.18 7.23 -20.24
C ASP A 75 -13.87 6.75 -18.84
N ILE A 76 -12.77 6.03 -18.65
CA ILE A 76 -12.40 5.48 -17.34
C ILE A 76 -11.10 6.11 -16.84
N LYS A 77 -11.14 6.64 -15.63
CA LYS A 77 -9.96 7.05 -14.87
C LYS A 77 -9.69 6.00 -13.80
N VAL A 78 -8.56 5.32 -13.89
CA VAL A 78 -8.20 4.22 -12.97
C VAL A 78 -7.22 4.73 -11.94
N LEU A 79 -7.58 4.61 -10.66
CA LEU A 79 -6.70 4.86 -9.53
C LEU A 79 -6.26 3.51 -8.92
N PRO A 80 -5.02 3.05 -9.16
CA PRO A 80 -4.49 1.90 -8.45
C PRO A 80 -4.11 2.32 -7.02
N THR A 81 -4.55 1.55 -6.03
CA THR A 81 -4.07 1.72 -4.66
C THR A 81 -2.81 0.90 -4.37
N HIS A 82 -2.28 0.22 -5.39
CA HIS A 82 -1.00 -0.47 -5.33
C HIS A 82 0.13 0.50 -4.99
N LEU A 83 1.14 0.02 -4.26
CA LEU A 83 2.28 0.87 -3.90
C LEU A 83 3.28 1.01 -5.07
N LEU A 84 3.44 -0.04 -5.86
CA LEU A 84 4.53 -0.21 -6.82
C LEU A 84 4.02 -0.57 -8.22
N TYR A 85 4.82 -0.29 -9.24
CA TYR A 85 4.71 -0.89 -10.57
C TYR A 85 5.16 -2.36 -10.54
N GLY A 86 4.44 -3.20 -9.80
CA GLY A 86 4.76 -4.61 -9.58
C GLY A 86 3.75 -5.56 -10.21
N ASP A 87 3.87 -6.87 -9.90
CA ASP A 87 3.08 -7.94 -10.52
C ASP A 87 1.55 -7.70 -10.48
N GLU A 88 1.03 -7.19 -9.36
CA GLU A 88 -0.42 -6.91 -9.25
C GLU A 88 -0.85 -5.67 -10.05
N TYR A 89 0.03 -4.66 -10.17
CA TYR A 89 -0.20 -3.54 -11.07
C TYR A 89 -0.20 -3.99 -12.54
N ASP A 90 0.77 -4.81 -12.93
CA ASP A 90 0.86 -5.35 -14.29
C ASP A 90 -0.35 -6.25 -14.63
N LYS A 91 -0.80 -7.04 -13.67
CA LYS A 91 -2.03 -7.85 -13.80
C LYS A 91 -3.27 -6.96 -14.00
N MET A 92 -3.42 -5.90 -13.22
CA MET A 92 -4.47 -4.92 -13.42
C MET A 92 -4.39 -4.32 -14.84
N ARG A 93 -3.19 -3.88 -15.27
CA ARG A 93 -2.97 -3.33 -16.62
C ARG A 93 -3.39 -4.31 -17.71
N ALA A 94 -3.02 -5.58 -17.59
CA ALA A 94 -3.40 -6.61 -18.56
C ALA A 94 -4.92 -6.77 -18.71
N PHE A 95 -5.68 -6.69 -17.61
CA PHE A 95 -7.14 -6.72 -17.65
C PHE A 95 -7.72 -5.47 -18.32
N LEU A 96 -7.20 -4.29 -18.00
CA LEU A 96 -7.65 -3.04 -18.62
C LEU A 96 -7.38 -3.02 -20.14
N ASP A 97 -6.21 -3.49 -20.56
CA ASP A 97 -5.80 -3.53 -21.96
C ASP A 97 -6.65 -4.54 -22.77
N ALA A 98 -7.03 -5.67 -22.16
CA ALA A 98 -7.89 -6.68 -22.81
C ALA A 98 -9.29 -6.12 -23.14
N ASP A 99 -9.82 -5.24 -22.32
CA ASP A 99 -11.15 -4.65 -22.46
C ASP A 99 -11.15 -3.23 -23.03
N ALA A 100 -9.98 -2.68 -23.37
CA ALA A 100 -9.83 -1.28 -23.83
C ALA A 100 -10.73 -0.93 -25.01
N GLY A 101 -10.98 -1.88 -25.92
CA GLY A 101 -11.85 -1.68 -27.09
C GLY A 101 -13.34 -1.43 -26.77
N LYS A 102 -13.78 -1.65 -25.54
CA LYS A 102 -15.15 -1.38 -25.09
C LYS A 102 -15.39 0.09 -24.70
N PHE A 103 -14.32 0.87 -24.51
CA PHE A 103 -14.36 2.24 -24.02
C PHE A 103 -13.70 3.21 -24.98
N SER A 104 -14.03 4.49 -24.89
CA SER A 104 -13.38 5.55 -25.66
C SER A 104 -11.98 5.84 -25.15
N SER A 105 -11.79 5.80 -23.83
CA SER A 105 -10.48 5.90 -23.19
C SER A 105 -10.44 5.18 -21.85
N ILE A 106 -9.25 4.68 -21.50
CA ILE A 106 -8.88 4.20 -20.14
C ILE A 106 -7.54 4.85 -19.82
N THR A 107 -7.54 5.73 -18.82
CA THR A 107 -6.33 6.41 -18.34
C THR A 107 -6.02 5.90 -16.93
N VAL A 108 -4.77 5.55 -16.65
CA VAL A 108 -4.37 4.94 -15.38
C VAL A 108 -3.39 5.86 -14.66
N ALA A 109 -3.71 6.20 -13.41
CA ALA A 109 -2.84 6.96 -12.53
C ALA A 109 -1.61 6.14 -12.13
N ALA A 110 -0.57 6.83 -11.68
CA ALA A 110 0.60 6.19 -11.09
C ALA A 110 0.25 5.48 -9.77
N PRO A 111 0.93 4.38 -9.41
CA PRO A 111 0.86 3.80 -8.07
C PRO A 111 1.51 4.72 -7.04
N LEU A 112 1.29 4.46 -5.74
CA LEU A 112 1.67 5.37 -4.66
C LEU A 112 3.16 5.77 -4.64
N LEU A 113 4.07 4.84 -4.91
CA LEU A 113 5.52 5.04 -4.83
C LEU A 113 6.14 5.10 -6.24
N ALA A 114 5.62 5.99 -7.09
CA ALA A 114 6.00 6.08 -8.50
C ALA A 114 7.25 6.92 -8.76
N GLY A 115 7.59 7.85 -7.86
CA GLY A 115 8.70 8.77 -8.03
C GLY A 115 9.31 9.24 -6.72
N ASP A 116 10.47 9.93 -6.82
CA ASP A 116 11.23 10.40 -5.67
C ASP A 116 10.44 11.28 -4.70
N GLU A 117 9.54 12.10 -5.22
CA GLU A 117 8.69 12.98 -4.41
C GLU A 117 7.70 12.16 -3.59
N ASP A 118 7.11 11.13 -4.18
CA ASP A 118 6.19 10.22 -3.50
C ASP A 118 6.90 9.46 -2.37
N LEU A 119 8.12 8.93 -2.63
CA LEU A 119 8.90 8.23 -1.62
C LEU A 119 9.13 9.11 -0.39
N ARG A 120 9.52 10.37 -0.60
CA ARG A 120 9.76 11.34 0.48
C ARG A 120 8.47 11.70 1.21
N ALA A 121 7.39 11.91 0.47
CA ALA A 121 6.11 12.27 1.06
C ALA A 121 5.55 11.15 1.95
N VAL A 122 5.62 9.89 1.49
CA VAL A 122 5.19 8.73 2.29
C VAL A 122 6.09 8.55 3.52
N LEU A 123 7.43 8.65 3.37
CA LEU A 123 8.36 8.58 4.51
C LEU A 123 8.06 9.67 5.55
N SER A 124 7.83 10.90 5.11
CA SER A 124 7.47 12.02 6.01
C SER A 124 6.13 11.77 6.70
N ALA A 125 5.10 11.32 5.95
CA ALA A 125 3.79 11.03 6.49
C ALA A 125 3.83 9.97 7.60
N VAL A 126 4.59 8.89 7.38
CA VAL A 126 4.71 7.82 8.37
C VAL A 126 5.55 8.26 9.57
N ALA A 127 6.70 8.92 9.33
CA ALA A 127 7.58 9.39 10.41
C ALA A 127 6.91 10.44 11.31
N GLU A 128 6.04 11.30 10.78
CA GLU A 128 5.25 12.25 11.55
C GLU A 128 4.05 11.61 12.26
N GLY A 129 3.50 10.56 11.66
CA GLY A 129 2.30 9.87 12.17
C GLY A 129 2.57 8.78 13.21
N VAL A 130 3.83 8.39 13.41
CA VAL A 130 4.26 7.39 14.40
C VAL A 130 5.16 8.05 15.43
N GLU A 131 4.68 8.13 16.67
CA GLU A 131 5.50 8.69 17.75
C GLU A 131 6.69 7.77 18.04
N THR A 132 7.89 8.36 18.07
CA THR A 132 9.15 7.68 18.43
C THR A 132 9.90 8.48 19.47
N ALA A 133 10.56 7.79 20.42
CA ALA A 133 11.50 8.42 21.34
C ALA A 133 12.89 8.59 20.66
N GLU A 134 13.77 9.39 21.26
CA GLU A 134 15.11 9.67 20.71
C GLU A 134 15.99 8.42 20.53
N ASP A 135 15.78 7.38 21.32
CA ASP A 135 16.51 6.11 21.28
C ASP A 135 15.77 5.00 20.51
N GLU A 136 14.64 5.33 19.86
CA GLU A 136 13.87 4.40 19.04
C GLU A 136 14.17 4.52 17.56
N ALA A 137 14.45 3.39 16.90
CA ALA A 137 14.41 3.27 15.44
C ALA A 137 12.98 3.02 14.98
N LEU A 138 12.53 3.72 13.95
CA LEU A 138 11.27 3.46 13.25
C LEU A 138 11.56 2.52 12.08
N VAL A 139 11.03 1.32 12.15
CA VAL A 139 11.24 0.28 11.15
C VAL A 139 9.97 0.07 10.34
N LEU A 140 10.06 0.32 9.04
CA LEU A 140 8.97 0.16 8.08
C LEU A 140 9.06 -1.21 7.43
N MET A 141 8.01 -2.01 7.59
CA MET A 141 7.91 -3.36 7.03
C MET A 141 7.13 -3.33 5.71
N GLY A 142 7.82 -3.37 4.58
CA GLY A 142 7.22 -3.60 3.27
C GLY A 142 6.94 -5.08 3.01
N HIS A 143 6.08 -5.38 2.03
CA HIS A 143 5.81 -6.75 1.63
C HIS A 143 7.04 -7.41 0.99
N GLY A 144 7.65 -6.72 0.04
CA GLY A 144 8.67 -7.29 -0.83
C GLY A 144 8.06 -8.01 -2.05
N THR A 145 8.86 -8.18 -3.09
CA THR A 145 8.44 -8.86 -4.33
C THR A 145 9.66 -9.35 -5.10
N PRO A 146 9.58 -10.47 -5.85
CA PRO A 146 10.62 -10.86 -6.78
C PRO A 146 10.71 -9.93 -8.02
N HIS A 147 9.72 -9.08 -8.24
CA HIS A 147 9.72 -8.10 -9.32
C HIS A 147 10.81 -7.05 -9.12
N PHE A 148 11.40 -6.52 -10.23
CA PHE A 148 12.49 -5.55 -10.14
C PHE A 148 12.14 -4.27 -9.38
N CYS A 149 10.85 -3.89 -9.31
CA CYS A 149 10.39 -2.75 -8.53
C CYS A 149 10.66 -2.87 -7.02
N ASN A 150 11.05 -4.03 -6.54
CA ASN A 150 11.49 -4.23 -5.15
C ASN A 150 12.63 -3.28 -4.75
N THR A 151 13.42 -2.81 -5.71
CA THR A 151 14.48 -1.81 -5.48
C THR A 151 13.98 -0.51 -4.86
N VAL A 152 12.68 -0.21 -4.95
CA VAL A 152 12.05 0.96 -4.32
C VAL A 152 12.23 0.94 -2.80
N TYR A 153 12.18 -0.23 -2.15
CA TYR A 153 12.38 -0.30 -0.69
C TYR A 153 13.78 0.13 -0.27
N ALA A 154 14.81 -0.30 -1.00
CA ALA A 154 16.19 0.16 -0.76
C ALA A 154 16.35 1.66 -1.06
N ALA A 155 15.69 2.16 -2.11
CA ALA A 155 15.66 3.58 -2.42
C ALA A 155 14.99 4.39 -1.31
N MET A 156 13.87 3.92 -0.74
CA MET A 156 13.21 4.55 0.40
C MET A 156 14.12 4.65 1.62
N ASP A 157 14.83 3.56 1.96
CA ASP A 157 15.78 3.57 3.07
C ASP A 157 16.89 4.60 2.84
N TYR A 158 17.44 4.68 1.63
CA TYR A 158 18.42 5.69 1.26
C TYR A 158 17.85 7.12 1.37
N HIS A 159 16.63 7.35 0.83
CA HIS A 159 15.96 8.65 0.92
C HIS A 159 15.73 9.09 2.37
N ALA A 160 15.31 8.17 3.24
CA ALA A 160 15.13 8.46 4.67
C ALA A 160 16.42 9.03 5.28
N LYS A 161 17.56 8.37 5.05
CA LYS A 161 18.88 8.83 5.55
C LYS A 161 19.29 10.17 4.92
N ALA A 162 19.13 10.31 3.61
CA ALA A 162 19.52 11.51 2.86
C ALA A 162 18.70 12.75 3.22
N THR A 163 17.44 12.58 3.63
CA THR A 163 16.54 13.68 4.01
C THR A 163 16.52 13.98 5.52
N GLY A 164 17.37 13.30 6.30
CA GLY A 164 17.52 13.56 7.74
C GLY A 164 16.65 12.67 8.64
N LEU A 165 15.82 11.78 8.10
CA LEU A 165 15.05 10.78 8.84
C LEU A 165 15.95 9.58 9.21
N LYS A 166 17.05 9.85 9.91
CA LYS A 166 18.10 8.85 10.20
C LYS A 166 17.62 7.68 11.04
N HIS A 167 16.57 7.88 11.82
CA HIS A 167 15.93 6.86 12.66
C HIS A 167 14.99 5.92 11.89
N VAL A 168 14.67 6.22 10.62
CA VAL A 168 13.77 5.41 9.79
C VAL A 168 14.57 4.38 9.00
N PHE A 169 14.15 3.12 9.05
CA PHE A 169 14.72 1.98 8.34
C PHE A 169 13.63 1.26 7.56
N VAL A 170 13.95 0.76 6.38
CA VAL A 170 13.00 0.08 5.51
C VAL A 170 13.50 -1.31 5.16
N GLY A 171 12.68 -2.31 5.44
CA GLY A 171 12.92 -3.71 5.05
C GLY A 171 11.67 -4.37 4.51
N THR A 172 11.78 -5.63 4.08
CA THR A 172 10.70 -6.39 3.46
C THR A 172 10.56 -7.79 4.07
N VAL A 173 9.32 -8.32 4.02
CA VAL A 173 9.03 -9.68 4.51
C VAL A 173 9.56 -10.74 3.55
N GLU A 174 9.29 -10.57 2.24
CA GLU A 174 9.51 -11.62 1.23
C GLU A 174 10.71 -11.38 0.30
N ALA A 175 11.47 -10.27 0.52
CA ALA A 175 12.57 -9.91 -0.37
C ALA A 175 13.72 -9.21 0.38
N PHE A 176 14.61 -8.53 -0.38
CA PHE A 176 15.69 -7.72 0.18
C PHE A 176 15.35 -6.22 0.09
N PRO A 177 15.65 -5.39 1.12
CA PRO A 177 16.32 -5.71 2.39
C PRO A 177 15.47 -6.61 3.29
N ASP A 178 16.04 -7.74 3.70
CA ASP A 178 15.38 -8.69 4.59
C ASP A 178 15.53 -8.31 6.08
N LEU A 179 14.90 -9.08 6.96
CA LEU A 179 14.92 -8.83 8.39
C LEU A 179 16.34 -8.85 8.97
N GLU A 180 17.21 -9.76 8.52
CA GLU A 180 18.58 -9.89 9.03
C GLU A 180 19.41 -8.64 8.69
N ALA A 181 19.41 -8.24 7.42
CA ALA A 181 20.09 -7.02 6.97
C ALA A 181 19.57 -5.78 7.69
N LEU A 182 18.26 -5.73 7.94
CA LEU A 182 17.61 -4.65 8.65
C LEU A 182 18.02 -4.60 10.13
N MET A 183 18.04 -5.75 10.81
CA MET A 183 18.46 -5.85 12.21
C MET A 183 19.92 -5.41 12.40
N ASP A 184 20.80 -5.79 11.48
CA ASP A 184 22.21 -5.37 11.51
C ASP A 184 22.31 -3.84 11.32
N ALA A 185 21.59 -3.26 10.36
CA ALA A 185 21.59 -1.82 10.13
C ALA A 185 21.07 -1.03 11.35
N VAL A 186 20.00 -1.50 12.00
CA VAL A 186 19.48 -0.87 13.22
C VAL A 186 20.48 -0.99 14.37
N ARG A 187 21.11 -2.15 14.56
CA ARG A 187 22.13 -2.36 15.60
C ARG A 187 23.31 -1.42 15.41
N ASP A 188 23.82 -1.32 14.19
CA ASP A 188 24.98 -0.48 13.85
C ASP A 188 24.68 1.02 13.98
N SER A 189 23.42 1.42 13.90
CA SER A 189 23.00 2.81 14.05
C SER A 189 23.06 3.37 15.47
N GLY A 190 23.10 2.47 16.49
CA GLY A 190 23.17 2.82 17.89
C GLY A 190 21.81 3.06 18.56
N TYR A 191 20.68 2.89 17.87
CA TYR A 191 19.35 2.88 18.49
C TYR A 191 19.21 1.67 19.41
N ARG A 192 18.40 1.81 20.46
CA ARG A 192 18.27 0.82 21.53
C ARG A 192 16.93 0.12 21.58
N ARG A 193 15.95 0.69 20.90
CA ARG A 193 14.57 0.17 20.84
C ARG A 193 14.03 0.34 19.42
N VAL A 194 12.99 -0.40 19.11
CA VAL A 194 12.40 -0.42 17.78
C VAL A 194 10.89 -0.18 17.84
N VAL A 195 10.40 0.66 16.93
CA VAL A 195 8.99 0.79 16.61
C VAL A 195 8.77 0.21 15.22
N LEU A 196 7.96 -0.83 15.12
CA LEU A 196 7.61 -1.49 13.87
C LEU A 196 6.29 -0.93 13.34
N THR A 197 6.21 -0.63 12.04
CA THR A 197 4.95 -0.25 11.39
C THR A 197 4.93 -0.77 9.95
N PRO A 198 3.76 -1.16 9.39
CA PRO A 198 3.72 -1.65 8.02
C PRO A 198 3.89 -0.52 7.01
N LEU A 199 4.66 -0.77 5.95
CA LEU A 199 4.73 0.01 4.73
C LEU A 199 3.87 -0.67 3.66
N MET A 200 2.57 -0.75 3.94
CA MET A 200 1.54 -1.40 3.11
C MET A 200 0.27 -0.57 3.20
N LEU A 201 -0.55 -0.57 2.13
CA LEU A 201 -1.82 0.15 2.15
C LEU A 201 -2.66 -0.27 3.35
N VAL A 202 -2.78 -1.58 3.56
CA VAL A 202 -3.58 -2.20 4.63
C VAL A 202 -2.68 -2.89 5.65
N ALA A 203 -2.95 -2.72 6.93
CA ALA A 203 -2.32 -3.46 8.02
C ALA A 203 -3.03 -4.82 8.21
N GLY A 204 -2.83 -5.72 7.24
CA GLY A 204 -3.48 -7.03 7.18
C GLY A 204 -2.68 -8.15 7.87
N ASP A 205 -2.63 -9.31 7.22
CA ASP A 205 -2.05 -10.55 7.75
C ASP A 205 -0.58 -10.37 8.14
N HIS A 206 0.26 -9.87 7.24
CA HIS A 206 1.69 -9.63 7.51
C HIS A 206 1.92 -8.68 8.70
N ALA A 207 1.11 -7.63 8.84
CA ALA A 207 1.26 -6.69 9.95
C ALA A 207 0.89 -7.32 11.30
N ASN A 208 -0.09 -8.20 11.32
CA ASN A 208 -0.54 -8.85 12.55
C ASN A 208 0.28 -10.08 12.91
N ASN A 209 0.67 -10.90 11.94
CA ASN A 209 1.36 -12.16 12.15
C ASN A 209 2.88 -11.99 12.03
N ASP A 210 3.41 -11.61 10.86
CA ASP A 210 4.85 -11.56 10.63
C ASP A 210 5.53 -10.39 11.36
N MET A 211 4.82 -9.26 11.57
CA MET A 211 5.39 -8.09 12.24
C MET A 211 5.17 -8.10 13.76
N ALA A 212 3.91 -8.23 14.19
CA ALA A 212 3.49 -7.82 15.55
C ALA A 212 3.16 -8.98 16.48
N SER A 213 3.07 -10.22 16.01
CA SER A 213 2.73 -11.38 16.86
C SER A 213 3.83 -11.69 17.89
N ASP A 214 3.51 -12.61 18.82
CA ASP A 214 4.47 -13.16 19.78
C ASP A 214 5.12 -14.47 19.28
N GLU A 215 4.88 -14.84 18.01
CA GLU A 215 5.52 -16.01 17.40
C GLU A 215 7.03 -15.80 17.27
N PRO A 216 7.84 -16.89 17.32
CA PRO A 216 9.31 -16.79 17.35
C PRO A 216 9.92 -16.14 16.12
N ASP A 217 9.24 -16.22 14.96
CA ASP A 217 9.68 -15.69 13.67
C ASP A 217 9.15 -14.29 13.37
N SER A 218 8.27 -13.74 14.22
CA SER A 218 7.79 -12.37 14.05
C SER A 218 8.92 -11.35 14.22
N TRP A 219 8.84 -10.26 13.48
CA TRP A 219 9.83 -9.18 13.57
C TRP A 219 9.97 -8.63 14.99
N LYS A 220 8.85 -8.46 15.70
CA LYS A 220 8.84 -7.99 17.10
C LYS A 220 9.64 -8.93 18.02
N THR A 221 9.41 -10.23 17.93
CA THR A 221 10.13 -11.22 18.74
C THR A 221 11.61 -11.27 18.35
N ARG A 222 11.92 -11.31 17.06
CA ARG A 222 13.30 -11.36 16.54
C ARG A 222 14.13 -10.14 16.95
N PHE A 223 13.60 -8.93 16.85
CA PHE A 223 14.26 -7.72 17.35
C PHE A 223 14.48 -7.79 18.88
N THR A 224 13.46 -8.20 19.62
CA THR A 224 13.53 -8.28 21.08
C THR A 224 14.58 -9.31 21.55
N GLU A 225 14.62 -10.48 20.94
CA GLU A 225 15.63 -11.52 21.24
C GLU A 225 17.06 -11.08 20.86
N ALA A 226 17.20 -10.23 19.83
CA ALA A 226 18.47 -9.62 19.48
C ALA A 226 18.91 -8.48 20.41
N GLY A 227 18.17 -8.22 21.51
CA GLY A 227 18.49 -7.18 22.49
C GLY A 227 17.99 -5.77 22.11
N LEU A 228 17.10 -5.68 21.15
CA LEU A 228 16.43 -4.46 20.69
C LEU A 228 14.91 -4.56 21.01
N PRO A 229 14.48 -4.20 22.24
CA PRO A 229 13.05 -4.26 22.58
C PRO A 229 12.19 -3.57 21.55
N ALA A 230 11.17 -4.30 21.05
CA ALA A 230 10.35 -3.83 19.94
C ALA A 230 8.87 -3.72 20.30
N ARG A 231 8.22 -2.67 19.83
CA ARG A 231 6.76 -2.49 19.85
C ARG A 231 6.23 -2.31 18.44
N ALA A 232 4.98 -2.64 18.21
CA ALA A 232 4.33 -2.50 16.93
C ALA A 232 3.24 -1.42 16.95
N VAL A 233 3.16 -0.65 15.86
CA VAL A 233 2.07 0.26 15.53
C VAL A 233 1.39 -0.30 14.28
N ILE A 234 0.26 -0.96 14.46
CA ILE A 234 -0.51 -1.59 13.39
C ILE A 234 -1.39 -0.53 12.75
N ARG A 235 -0.83 0.18 11.74
CA ARG A 235 -1.50 1.24 11.01
C ARG A 235 -1.16 1.15 9.53
N GLY A 236 -2.18 0.96 8.68
CA GLY A 236 -1.98 0.93 7.23
C GLY A 236 -1.77 2.33 6.64
N LEU A 237 -1.16 2.39 5.46
CA LEU A 237 -0.89 3.67 4.80
C LEU A 237 -2.17 4.43 4.46
N GLY A 238 -3.30 3.75 4.23
CA GLY A 238 -4.59 4.39 3.99
C GLY A 238 -5.18 5.14 5.19
N GLU A 239 -4.57 5.00 6.39
CA GLU A 239 -4.97 5.74 7.59
C GLU A 239 -4.22 7.07 7.77
N TYR A 240 -3.31 7.42 6.85
CA TYR A 240 -2.58 8.69 6.89
C TYR A 240 -3.19 9.67 5.89
N GLU A 241 -3.70 10.79 6.38
CA GLU A 241 -4.32 11.84 5.54
C GLU A 241 -3.39 12.28 4.39
N LYS A 242 -2.09 12.47 4.68
CA LYS A 242 -1.11 12.84 3.65
C LYS A 242 -0.94 11.79 2.56
N VAL A 243 -1.15 10.51 2.87
CA VAL A 243 -1.13 9.42 1.87
C VAL A 243 -2.41 9.43 1.04
N LEU A 244 -3.56 9.69 1.66
CA LEU A 244 -4.82 9.88 0.93
C LEU A 244 -4.72 11.07 -0.02
N ASP A 245 -4.07 12.17 0.38
CA ASP A 245 -3.81 13.33 -0.48
C ASP A 245 -2.91 12.98 -1.68
N LEU A 246 -1.92 12.09 -1.51
CA LEU A 246 -1.09 11.60 -2.63
C LEU A 246 -1.90 10.79 -3.63
N TYR A 247 -2.74 9.85 -3.18
CA TYR A 247 -3.64 9.11 -4.08
C TYR A 247 -4.55 10.07 -4.86
N GLN A 248 -5.11 11.08 -4.16
CA GLN A 248 -5.94 12.09 -4.82
C GLN A 248 -5.14 12.86 -5.87
N ALA A 249 -3.92 13.31 -5.55
CA ALA A 249 -3.06 14.03 -6.49
C ALA A 249 -2.70 13.19 -7.73
N HIS A 250 -2.45 11.89 -7.55
CA HIS A 250 -2.20 10.97 -8.67
C HIS A 250 -3.44 10.81 -9.57
N LEU A 251 -4.63 10.78 -8.99
CA LEU A 251 -5.87 10.74 -9.75
C LEU A 251 -6.08 12.06 -10.51
N ASP A 252 -5.92 13.19 -9.83
CA ASP A 252 -6.13 14.53 -10.41
C ASP A 252 -5.18 14.80 -11.58
N ALA A 253 -4.00 14.20 -11.59
CA ALA A 253 -3.02 14.32 -12.68
C ALA A 253 -3.48 13.68 -14.00
N ILE A 254 -4.53 12.85 -13.98
CA ILE A 254 -5.08 12.16 -15.17
C ILE A 254 -6.53 12.55 -15.50
N LEU A 255 -7.16 13.41 -14.70
CA LEU A 255 -8.48 14.01 -14.96
C LEU A 255 -8.38 15.28 -15.84
#